data_1d5048ab7827ccd140ac1afe5de7fd5a
#
_entry.id   1d5048ab7827ccd140ac1afe5de7fd5a
#
_cell.length_a   1.000
_cell.length_b   1.000
_cell.length_c   1.000
_cell.angle_alpha   90.00
_cell.angle_beta   90.00
_cell.angle_gamma   90.00
#
_symmetry.space_group_name_H-M   'P 1'
#
loop_
_entity.id
_entity.type
_entity.pdbx_description
1 polymer ?
#
loop_
_entity_poly.entity_id
_entity_poly.type
_entity_poly.pdbx_seq_one_letter_code
_entity_poly.pdbx_strand_id
1 'polypeptide(L)'
;MKIEDLDIGDVVYAAKTIMDDGSIPNGAEGEILVEAGTRGVLTMIGHVEEEPTRSVFLVRFEDREMNLGNPIGCWVEDLTMEPKLIN
;
A
#
# COMPACT_ATOMS: atom_id res chain seq x y z
N MET A 1 -16.19 -8.82 -1.61
CA MET A 1 -15.12 -9.00 -0.61
C MET A 1 -14.64 -7.64 -0.16
N LYS A 2 -14.50 -7.44 1.13
CA LYS A 2 -14.06 -6.16 1.68
C LYS A 2 -12.56 -6.18 1.91
N ILE A 3 -11.95 -4.99 1.90
CA ILE A 3 -10.52 -4.86 2.10
C ILE A 3 -10.08 -5.42 3.48
N GLU A 4 -10.96 -5.39 4.47
CA GLU A 4 -10.69 -5.96 5.80
C GLU A 4 -10.57 -7.48 5.79
N ASP A 5 -11.02 -8.13 4.72
CA ASP A 5 -10.95 -9.59 4.57
C ASP A 5 -9.66 -10.05 3.88
N LEU A 6 -8.72 -9.15 3.65
CA LEU A 6 -7.44 -9.47 3.02
C LEU A 6 -6.59 -10.39 3.89
N ASP A 7 -5.95 -11.35 3.23
CA ASP A 7 -4.94 -12.21 3.84
C ASP A 7 -3.56 -11.88 3.27
N ILE A 8 -2.53 -12.24 4.03
CA ILE A 8 -1.16 -12.12 3.57
C ILE A 8 -0.98 -12.94 2.29
N GLY A 9 -0.40 -12.32 1.27
CA GLY A 9 -0.23 -12.92 -0.05
C GLY A 9 -1.27 -12.51 -1.06
N ASP A 10 -2.34 -11.85 -0.63
CA ASP A 10 -3.37 -11.37 -1.56
C ASP A 10 -2.87 -10.19 -2.38
N VAL A 11 -3.38 -10.12 -3.61
CA VAL A 11 -3.09 -9.01 -4.51
C VAL A 11 -4.00 -7.84 -4.18
N VAL A 12 -3.40 -6.65 -4.10
CA VAL A 12 -4.13 -5.40 -3.88
C VAL A 12 -3.63 -4.37 -4.88
N TYR A 13 -4.34 -3.26 -4.99
CA TYR A 13 -3.98 -2.15 -5.87
C TYR A 13 -4.01 -0.85 -5.09
N ALA A 14 -3.14 0.08 -5.46
CA ALA A 14 -3.17 1.41 -4.86
C ALA A 14 -4.45 2.12 -5.30
N ALA A 15 -5.30 2.47 -4.34
CA ALA A 15 -6.55 3.18 -4.63
C ALA A 15 -6.31 4.64 -5.00
N LYS A 16 -5.16 5.18 -4.60
CA LYS A 16 -4.76 6.54 -4.88
C LYS A 16 -3.24 6.60 -4.93
N THR A 17 -2.71 7.69 -5.45
CA THR A 17 -1.25 7.92 -5.43
C THR A 17 -0.77 8.02 -3.99
N ILE A 18 0.24 7.23 -3.64
CA ILE A 18 0.83 7.21 -2.31
C ILE A 18 2.14 7.98 -2.35
N MET A 19 2.25 8.99 -1.49
CA MET A 19 3.43 9.85 -1.43
C MET A 19 4.20 9.63 -0.13
N ASP A 20 5.49 9.90 -0.18
CA ASP A 20 6.36 9.85 1.00
C ASP A 20 5.93 10.97 1.97
N ASP A 21 5.55 10.60 3.18
CA ASP A 21 5.14 11.53 4.22
C ASP A 21 6.27 11.89 5.19
N GLY A 22 7.51 11.50 4.84
CA GLY A 22 8.67 11.73 5.69
C GLY A 22 8.96 10.60 6.66
N SER A 23 8.13 9.55 6.69
CA SER A 23 8.31 8.43 7.62
C SER A 23 9.34 7.40 7.15
N ILE A 24 9.75 7.46 5.89
CA ILE A 24 10.71 6.52 5.31
C ILE A 24 12.13 7.06 5.48
N PRO A 25 13.01 6.31 6.17
CA PRO A 25 14.41 6.73 6.28
C PRO A 25 15.05 6.84 4.89
N ASN A 26 15.78 7.92 4.66
CA ASN A 26 16.44 8.21 3.39
C ASN A 26 15.48 8.48 2.22
N GLY A 27 14.18 8.59 2.49
CA GLY A 27 13.22 9.01 1.49
C GLY A 27 13.16 10.51 1.37
N ALA A 28 12.56 11.00 0.28
CA ALA A 28 12.31 12.43 0.08
C ALA A 28 10.83 12.72 0.31
N GLU A 29 10.53 13.49 1.34
CA GLU A 29 9.14 13.87 1.64
C GLU A 29 8.50 14.53 0.43
N GLY A 30 7.28 14.09 0.09
CA GLY A 30 6.56 14.57 -1.08
C GLY A 30 6.85 13.81 -2.36
N GLU A 31 7.79 12.87 -2.34
CA GLU A 31 8.08 12.04 -3.50
C GLU A 31 6.98 11.00 -3.68
N ILE A 32 6.61 10.74 -4.93
CA ILE A 32 5.61 9.72 -5.24
C ILE A 32 6.23 8.34 -5.05
N LEU A 33 5.70 7.57 -4.11
CA LEU A 33 6.14 6.20 -3.87
C LEU A 33 5.44 5.21 -4.79
N VAL A 34 4.12 5.40 -4.97
CA VAL A 34 3.28 4.50 -5.75
C VAL A 34 2.21 5.32 -6.45
N GLU A 35 2.04 5.08 -7.73
CA GLU A 35 0.95 5.71 -8.48
C GLU A 35 -0.35 4.93 -8.30
N ALA A 36 -1.47 5.65 -8.34
CA ALA A 36 -2.80 5.04 -8.26
C ALA A 36 -2.94 3.94 -9.31
N GLY A 37 -3.52 2.81 -8.92
CA GLY A 37 -3.71 1.67 -9.81
C GLY A 37 -2.57 0.67 -9.85
N THR A 38 -1.47 0.96 -9.16
CA THR A 38 -0.32 0.05 -9.12
C THR A 38 -0.67 -1.23 -8.35
N ARG A 39 -0.29 -2.37 -8.93
CA ARG A 39 -0.51 -3.67 -8.31
C ARG A 39 0.54 -3.95 -7.25
N GLY A 40 0.11 -4.58 -6.17
CA GLY A 40 1.01 -4.99 -5.09
C GLY A 40 0.55 -6.27 -4.42
N VAL A 41 1.38 -6.76 -3.51
CA VAL A 41 1.09 -7.97 -2.73
C VAL A 41 1.17 -7.62 -1.26
N LEU A 42 0.13 -8.01 -0.51
CA LEU A 42 0.09 -7.80 0.93
C LEU A 42 1.06 -8.76 1.61
N THR A 43 2.01 -8.22 2.37
CA THR A 43 3.04 -9.02 3.02
C THR A 43 2.85 -9.13 4.53
N MET A 44 2.21 -8.15 5.16
CA MET A 44 2.01 -8.16 6.60
C MET A 44 0.86 -7.23 6.99
N ILE A 45 0.17 -7.57 8.06
CA ILE A 45 -0.86 -6.71 8.65
C ILE A 45 -0.44 -6.45 10.09
N GLY A 46 -0.36 -5.17 10.47
CA GLY A 46 0.00 -4.76 11.81
C GLY A 46 -0.98 -3.74 12.35
N HIS A 47 -0.69 -3.25 13.53
CA HIS A 47 -1.49 -2.23 14.20
C HIS A 47 -0.58 -1.09 14.64
N VAL A 48 -1.14 0.12 14.64
CA VAL A 48 -0.41 1.29 15.14
C VAL A 48 -0.49 1.27 16.67
N GLU A 49 0.65 1.42 17.34
CA GLU A 49 0.70 1.42 18.80
C GLU A 49 -0.21 2.48 19.42
N GLU A 50 -0.23 3.65 18.82
CA GLU A 50 -1.02 4.79 19.30
C GLU A 50 -2.50 4.65 19.02
N GLU A 51 -2.85 3.86 18.00
CA GLU A 51 -4.24 3.61 17.61
C GLU A 51 -4.42 2.12 17.31
N PRO A 52 -4.50 1.26 18.35
CA PRO A 52 -4.51 -0.18 18.13
C PRO A 52 -5.74 -0.69 17.35
N THR A 53 -6.78 0.13 17.21
CA THR A 53 -7.95 -0.23 16.42
C THR A 53 -7.72 0.01 14.92
N ARG A 54 -6.64 0.69 14.54
CA ARG A 54 -6.33 0.99 13.16
C ARG A 54 -5.26 0.05 12.62
N SER A 55 -5.57 -0.64 11.54
CA SER A 55 -4.63 -1.57 10.91
C SER A 55 -3.72 -0.88 9.91
N VAL A 56 -2.48 -1.33 9.86
CA VAL A 56 -1.51 -0.93 8.84
C VAL A 56 -1.24 -2.13 7.95
N PHE A 57 -1.32 -1.93 6.66
CA PHE A 57 -1.06 -2.99 5.68
C PHE A 57 0.28 -2.74 5.02
N LEU A 58 1.21 -3.68 5.14
CA LEU A 58 2.49 -3.59 4.46
C LEU A 58 2.37 -4.25 3.10
N VAL A 59 2.53 -3.47 2.05
CA VAL A 59 2.32 -3.91 0.68
C VAL A 59 3.59 -3.68 -0.13
N ARG A 60 3.99 -4.70 -0.89
CA ARG A 60 5.09 -4.58 -1.84
C ARG A 60 4.48 -4.35 -3.21
N PHE A 61 4.65 -3.15 -3.74
CA PHE A 61 4.11 -2.77 -5.04
C PHE A 61 5.09 -3.09 -6.15
N GLU A 62 4.56 -3.43 -7.31
CA GLU A 62 5.36 -3.71 -8.50
C GLU A 62 5.89 -2.41 -9.11
N ASP A 63 7.12 -2.45 -9.61
CA ASP A 63 7.67 -1.36 -10.40
C ASP A 63 7.29 -1.56 -11.88
N ARG A 64 7.87 -0.74 -12.77
CA ARG A 64 7.57 -0.84 -14.20
C ARG A 64 8.03 -2.15 -14.84
N GLU A 65 8.95 -2.85 -14.19
CA GLU A 65 9.47 -4.12 -14.67
C GLU A 65 8.79 -5.31 -13.99
N MET A 66 7.73 -5.06 -13.22
CA MET A 66 6.97 -6.03 -12.44
C MET A 66 7.77 -6.65 -11.30
N ASN A 67 8.81 -6.00 -10.85
CA ASN A 67 9.55 -6.42 -9.68
C ASN A 67 8.93 -5.81 -8.43
N LEU A 68 8.79 -6.62 -7.38
CA LEU A 68 8.25 -6.13 -6.11
C LEU A 68 9.29 -5.26 -5.40
N GLY A 69 8.86 -4.08 -5.00
CA GLY A 69 9.70 -3.17 -4.24
C GLY A 69 9.69 -3.45 -2.75
N ASN A 70 10.21 -2.52 -1.96
CA ASN A 70 10.20 -2.63 -0.50
C ASN A 70 8.78 -2.49 0.05
N PRO A 71 8.47 -3.10 1.21
CA PRO A 71 7.15 -2.94 1.80
C PRO A 71 6.86 -1.48 2.15
N ILE A 72 5.64 -1.05 1.84
CA ILE A 72 5.16 0.31 2.12
C ILE A 72 3.96 0.18 3.04
N GLY A 73 3.97 0.94 4.15
CA GLY A 73 2.84 0.97 5.08
C GLY A 73 1.67 1.74 4.48
N CYS A 74 0.52 1.07 4.39
CA CYS A 74 -0.68 1.65 3.80
C CYS A 74 -1.85 1.56 4.76
N TRP A 75 -2.74 2.55 4.68
CA TRP A 75 -4.02 2.49 5.38
C TRP A 75 -5.04 1.79 4.50
N VAL A 76 -6.17 1.38 5.08
CA VAL A 76 -7.22 0.70 4.33
C VAL A 76 -7.74 1.57 3.17
N GLU A 77 -7.80 2.87 3.37
CA GLU A 77 -8.27 3.81 2.34
C GLU A 77 -7.29 3.99 1.19
N ASP A 78 -6.05 3.55 1.36
CA ASP A 78 -5.03 3.63 0.31
C ASP A 78 -5.08 2.45 -0.66
N LEU A 79 -5.85 1.42 -0.34
CA LEU A 79 -5.86 0.15 -1.06
C LEU A 79 -7.23 -0.19 -1.62
N THR A 80 -7.24 -0.94 -2.71
CA THR A 80 -8.47 -1.50 -3.27
C THR A 80 -8.20 -2.94 -3.74
N MET A 81 -9.24 -3.76 -3.72
CA MET A 81 -9.17 -5.14 -4.19
C MET A 81 -9.28 -5.25 -5.71
N GLU A 82 -9.71 -4.19 -6.37
CA GLU A 82 -9.95 -4.20 -7.80
C GLU A 82 -9.11 -3.14 -8.50
N PRO A 83 -8.57 -3.45 -9.69
CA PRO A 83 -7.86 -2.44 -10.46
C PRO A 83 -8.83 -1.32 -10.79
N LYS A 84 -8.48 -0.11 -10.37
CA LYS A 84 -9.31 1.05 -10.59
C LYS A 84 -9.06 1.57 -11.99
N LEU A 85 -10.11 1.68 -12.78
CA LEU A 85 -10.02 2.33 -14.07
C LEU A 85 -9.91 3.83 -13.83
N ILE A 86 -8.75 4.37 -14.17
CA ILE A 86 -8.51 5.80 -14.04
C ILE A 86 -8.88 6.44 -15.35
N ASN A 87 -9.91 7.22 -15.31
CA ASN A 87 -10.33 7.99 -16.47
C ASN A 87 -9.69 9.37 -16.42
#